data_5cb62acd8e71d370dd4c70bc92161286
#
_entry.id   5cb62acd8e71d370dd4c70bc92161286
#
_cell.length_a   1.000
_cell.length_b   1.000
_cell.length_c   1.000
_cell.angle_alpha   90.00
_cell.angle_beta   90.00
_cell.angle_gamma   90.00
#
_symmetry.space_group_name_H-M   'P 1'
#
loop_
_entity.id
_entity.type
_entity.pdbx_description
1 polymer ?
#
loop_
_entity_poly.entity_id
_entity_poly.type
_entity_poly.pdbx_seq_one_letter_code
_entity_poly.pdbx_strand_id
1 'polypeptide(L)'
;LLITLILVCTMSNITNAQNPFYGQYHTPHGTVPFDRIETEHYEPAILEGIKLQNAEIEAIIQNPEKADFSNTIEAFEESGELLDKVVAVFGNMLSAETNDDLQELAQKIMPLLSEHSNNITLNEKLFARVKEVYNQKETLQLTQEQKQLLENAYNSFVRHGANLEGEAREEYRRLTN
;
A
#
# COMPACT_ATOMS: atom_id res chain seq x y z
N LEU A 1 -53.38 -22.40 12.88
CA LEU A 1 -51.94 -22.72 12.87
C LEU A 1 -51.28 -21.89 11.75
N LEU A 2 -50.73 -20.72 12.13
CA LEU A 2 -50.09 -19.80 11.18
C LEU A 2 -48.60 -20.19 11.14
N ILE A 3 -48.12 -20.70 10.02
CA ILE A 3 -46.70 -20.97 9.78
C ILE A 3 -46.09 -19.69 9.18
N THR A 4 -45.36 -18.94 10.02
CA THR A 4 -44.58 -17.78 9.57
C THR A 4 -43.31 -18.27 8.91
N LEU A 5 -43.23 -18.15 7.58
CA LEU A 5 -42.04 -18.45 6.80
C LEU A 5 -41.03 -17.31 7.01
N ILE A 6 -40.02 -17.56 7.85
CA ILE A 6 -38.89 -16.62 8.01
C ILE A 6 -37.96 -16.82 6.81
N LEU A 7 -38.02 -15.89 5.88
CA LEU A 7 -37.05 -15.78 4.78
C LEU A 7 -35.72 -15.26 5.35
N VAL A 8 -34.84 -16.17 5.72
CA VAL A 8 -33.44 -15.82 6.07
C VAL A 8 -32.74 -15.42 4.79
N CYS A 9 -32.62 -14.11 4.59
CA CYS A 9 -31.76 -13.56 3.56
C CYS A 9 -30.32 -13.81 4.00
N THR A 10 -29.71 -14.90 3.54
CA THR A 10 -28.27 -15.14 3.66
C THR A 10 -27.57 -14.12 2.76
N MET A 11 -27.19 -12.97 3.30
CA MET A 11 -26.14 -12.15 2.71
C MET A 11 -24.89 -13.03 2.65
N SER A 12 -24.54 -13.44 1.47
CA SER A 12 -23.27 -14.12 1.19
C SER A 12 -22.16 -13.11 1.54
N ASN A 13 -21.66 -13.18 2.77
CA ASN A 13 -20.33 -12.66 3.06
C ASN A 13 -19.40 -13.46 2.15
N ILE A 14 -18.92 -12.87 1.06
CA ILE A 14 -17.79 -13.38 0.32
C ILE A 14 -16.65 -13.34 1.35
N THR A 15 -16.41 -14.51 1.95
CA THR A 15 -15.39 -14.64 2.98
C THR A 15 -14.05 -14.31 2.32
N ASN A 16 -13.21 -13.55 2.99
CA ASN A 16 -11.83 -13.23 2.57
C ASN A 16 -11.05 -14.43 2.01
N ALA A 17 -11.44 -15.64 2.38
CA ALA A 17 -10.86 -16.91 1.93
C ALA A 17 -11.06 -17.23 0.42
N GLN A 18 -11.90 -16.49 -0.30
CA GLN A 18 -12.18 -16.76 -1.72
C GLN A 18 -11.53 -15.75 -2.68
N ASN A 19 -11.00 -14.61 -2.19
CA ASN A 19 -10.36 -13.65 -3.06
C ASN A 19 -8.97 -14.15 -3.51
N PRO A 20 -8.71 -14.29 -4.82
CA PRO A 20 -7.46 -14.82 -5.33
C PRO A 20 -6.21 -14.02 -4.95
N PHE A 21 -6.36 -12.76 -4.55
CA PHE A 21 -5.24 -11.93 -4.11
C PHE A 21 -4.72 -12.29 -2.69
N TYR A 22 -5.52 -12.95 -1.87
CA TYR A 22 -5.09 -13.32 -0.52
C TYR A 22 -4.28 -14.62 -0.55
N GLY A 23 -3.04 -14.54 -0.10
CA GLY A 23 -2.12 -15.67 -0.04
C GLY A 23 -1.25 -15.86 -1.28
N GLN A 24 -0.61 -17.02 -1.35
CA GLN A 24 0.29 -17.36 -2.46
C GLN A 24 -0.49 -17.91 -3.65
N TYR A 25 -0.02 -17.59 -4.84
CA TYR A 25 -0.55 -18.18 -6.07
C TYR A 25 -0.04 -19.60 -6.22
N HIS A 26 -0.95 -20.58 -6.22
CA HIS A 26 -0.65 -22.01 -6.46
C HIS A 26 -0.68 -22.35 -7.96
N THR A 27 -0.13 -21.47 -8.77
CA THR A 27 0.00 -21.61 -10.22
C THR A 27 1.43 -22.02 -10.58
N PRO A 28 1.69 -22.55 -11.79
CA PRO A 28 3.06 -22.77 -12.25
C PRO A 28 3.89 -21.49 -12.14
N HIS A 29 5.05 -21.58 -11.50
CA HIS A 29 5.98 -20.45 -11.26
C HIS A 29 5.39 -19.28 -10.43
N GLY A 30 4.29 -19.49 -9.68
CA GLY A 30 3.66 -18.43 -8.91
C GLY A 30 3.05 -17.30 -9.75
N THR A 31 2.71 -17.58 -11.00
CA THR A 31 2.12 -16.58 -11.91
C THR A 31 0.72 -16.16 -11.46
N VAL A 32 0.32 -14.94 -11.79
CA VAL A 32 -1.00 -14.39 -11.47
C VAL A 32 -2.10 -15.28 -12.09
N PRO A 33 -3.10 -15.73 -11.32
CA PRO A 33 -4.19 -16.56 -11.83
C PRO A 33 -5.29 -15.71 -12.49
N PHE A 34 -4.98 -15.11 -13.64
CA PHE A 34 -5.89 -14.21 -14.36
C PHE A 34 -7.24 -14.85 -14.69
N ASP A 35 -7.28 -16.16 -14.85
CA ASP A 35 -8.49 -16.95 -15.09
C ASP A 35 -9.45 -17.04 -13.91
N ARG A 36 -9.02 -16.59 -12.72
CA ARG A 36 -9.79 -16.61 -11.48
C ARG A 36 -10.00 -15.23 -10.87
N ILE A 37 -9.39 -14.18 -11.44
CA ILE A 37 -9.51 -12.82 -10.97
C ILE A 37 -10.64 -12.13 -11.74
N GLU A 38 -11.67 -11.71 -11.00
CA GLU A 38 -12.82 -10.95 -11.51
C GLU A 38 -12.74 -9.50 -11.00
N THR A 39 -13.49 -8.58 -11.62
CA THR A 39 -13.47 -7.14 -11.27
C THR A 39 -13.80 -6.89 -9.81
N GLU A 40 -14.74 -7.65 -9.24
CA GLU A 40 -15.14 -7.54 -7.83
C GLU A 40 -14.07 -7.94 -6.81
N HIS A 41 -12.99 -8.59 -7.22
CA HIS A 41 -11.89 -8.98 -6.34
C HIS A 41 -10.94 -7.83 -6.03
N TYR A 42 -10.83 -6.82 -6.91
CA TYR A 42 -9.84 -5.75 -6.76
C TYR A 42 -10.13 -4.82 -5.59
N GLU A 43 -11.35 -4.26 -5.51
CA GLU A 43 -11.68 -3.28 -4.48
C GLU A 43 -11.44 -3.80 -3.05
N PRO A 44 -12.01 -4.97 -2.65
CA PRO A 44 -11.79 -5.47 -1.30
C PRO A 44 -10.31 -5.78 -1.03
N ALA A 45 -9.55 -6.25 -2.03
CA ALA A 45 -8.14 -6.54 -1.86
C ALA A 45 -7.29 -5.27 -1.72
N ILE A 46 -7.61 -4.21 -2.46
CA ILE A 46 -6.96 -2.89 -2.35
C ILE A 46 -7.25 -2.28 -0.97
N LEU A 47 -8.50 -2.29 -0.52
CA LEU A 47 -8.85 -1.74 0.80
C LEU A 47 -8.18 -2.50 1.95
N GLU A 48 -8.11 -3.83 1.86
CA GLU A 48 -7.38 -4.63 2.85
C GLU A 48 -5.87 -4.36 2.76
N GLY A 49 -5.30 -4.23 1.55
CA GLY A 49 -3.90 -3.88 1.34
C GLY A 49 -3.53 -2.52 1.95
N ILE A 50 -4.36 -1.50 1.76
CA ILE A 50 -4.21 -0.17 2.39
C ILE A 50 -4.23 -0.30 3.92
N LYS A 51 -5.17 -1.07 4.47
CA LYS A 51 -5.30 -1.27 5.90
C LYS A 51 -4.07 -1.97 6.49
N LEU A 52 -3.57 -3.02 5.83
CA LEU A 52 -2.37 -3.75 6.25
C LEU A 52 -1.14 -2.86 6.20
N GLN A 53 -0.91 -2.14 5.10
CA GLN A 53 0.22 -1.23 5.00
C GLN A 53 0.16 -0.12 6.05
N ASN A 54 -1.02 0.43 6.35
CA ASN A 54 -1.16 1.40 7.44
C ASN A 54 -0.72 0.83 8.79
N ALA A 55 -1.05 -0.43 9.08
CA ALA A 55 -0.64 -1.09 10.32
C ALA A 55 0.88 -1.34 10.36
N GLU A 56 1.48 -1.72 9.22
CA GLU A 56 2.93 -1.90 9.08
C GLU A 56 3.68 -0.58 9.26
N ILE A 57 3.22 0.49 8.63
CA ILE A 57 3.78 1.85 8.81
C ILE A 57 3.67 2.31 10.26
N GLU A 58 2.53 2.09 10.90
CA GLU A 58 2.36 2.44 12.31
C GLU A 58 3.29 1.64 13.23
N ALA A 59 3.54 0.36 12.92
CA ALA A 59 4.51 -0.46 13.66
C ALA A 59 5.94 0.08 13.53
N ILE A 60 6.33 0.56 12.34
CA ILE A 60 7.62 1.24 12.14
C ILE A 60 7.68 2.51 13.00
N ILE A 61 6.65 3.34 12.96
CA ILE A 61 6.60 4.62 13.68
C ILE A 61 6.66 4.42 15.20
N GLN A 62 5.97 3.40 15.71
CA GLN A 62 5.87 3.12 17.15
C GLN A 62 7.01 2.24 17.68
N ASN A 63 7.93 1.79 16.84
CA ASN A 63 9.06 0.98 17.28
C ASN A 63 9.88 1.75 18.33
N PRO A 64 10.01 1.23 19.58
CA PRO A 64 10.71 1.92 20.67
C PRO A 64 12.24 1.93 20.48
N GLU A 65 12.76 1.10 19.58
CA GLU A 65 14.18 1.06 19.31
C GLU A 65 14.62 2.25 18.46
N LYS A 66 15.90 2.62 18.62
CA LYS A 66 16.51 3.63 17.76
C LYS A 66 16.35 3.23 16.30
N ALA A 67 16.04 4.21 15.44
CA ALA A 67 15.91 3.97 14.01
C ALA A 67 17.23 3.45 13.43
N ASP A 68 17.17 2.31 12.74
CA ASP A 68 18.27 1.72 11.99
C ASP A 68 17.80 1.28 10.59
N PHE A 69 18.73 0.74 9.82
CA PHE A 69 18.44 0.33 8.44
C PHE A 69 17.34 -0.76 8.39
N SER A 70 17.43 -1.77 9.25
CA SER A 70 16.51 -2.91 9.22
C SER A 70 15.13 -2.55 9.75
N ASN A 71 15.06 -1.92 10.94
CA ASN A 71 13.78 -1.62 11.59
C ASN A 71 13.04 -0.42 10.98
N THR A 72 13.63 0.24 9.99
CA THR A 72 13.04 1.44 9.36
C THR A 72 13.05 1.36 7.84
N ILE A 73 14.20 1.14 7.20
CA ILE A 73 14.29 1.20 5.73
C ILE A 73 13.84 -0.12 5.10
N GLU A 74 14.37 -1.27 5.57
CA GLU A 74 13.92 -2.58 5.10
C GLU A 74 12.44 -2.81 5.46
N ALA A 75 12.05 -2.52 6.69
CA ALA A 75 10.66 -2.64 7.12
C ALA A 75 9.69 -1.76 6.29
N PHE A 76 10.13 -0.56 5.86
CA PHE A 76 9.35 0.31 4.99
C PHE A 76 9.25 -0.25 3.56
N GLU A 77 10.37 -0.75 3.00
CA GLU A 77 10.40 -1.35 1.66
C GLU A 77 9.53 -2.61 1.57
N GLU A 78 9.49 -3.41 2.65
CA GLU A 78 8.68 -4.63 2.74
C GLU A 78 7.19 -4.34 3.02
N SER A 79 6.85 -3.10 3.41
CA SER A 79 5.46 -2.74 3.71
C SER A 79 4.60 -2.66 2.46
N GLY A 80 3.34 -3.12 2.55
CA GLY A 80 2.36 -2.99 1.47
C GLY A 80 2.40 -4.10 0.42
N GLU A 81 3.03 -5.24 0.67
CA GLU A 81 3.15 -6.35 -0.29
C GLU A 81 1.82 -6.73 -0.95
N LEU A 82 0.74 -6.81 -0.18
CA LEU A 82 -0.59 -7.11 -0.73
C LEU A 82 -1.06 -5.99 -1.66
N LEU A 83 -0.92 -4.74 -1.24
CA LEU A 83 -1.37 -3.58 -2.01
C LEU A 83 -0.63 -3.51 -3.34
N ASP A 84 0.70 -3.62 -3.32
CA ASP A 84 1.56 -3.57 -4.50
C ASP A 84 1.21 -4.68 -5.49
N LYS A 85 1.02 -5.90 -4.96
CA LYS A 85 0.59 -7.05 -5.78
C LYS A 85 -0.73 -6.79 -6.49
N VAL A 86 -1.74 -6.28 -5.79
CA VAL A 86 -3.07 -6.02 -6.37
C VAL A 86 -3.03 -4.87 -7.35
N VAL A 87 -2.36 -3.77 -6.99
CA VAL A 87 -2.23 -2.57 -7.84
C VAL A 87 -1.48 -2.88 -9.14
N ALA A 88 -0.40 -3.68 -9.06
CA ALA A 88 0.33 -4.11 -10.26
C ALA A 88 -0.54 -4.92 -11.22
N VAL A 89 -1.34 -5.87 -10.71
CA VAL A 89 -2.27 -6.65 -11.55
C VAL A 89 -3.37 -5.76 -12.12
N PHE A 90 -3.96 -4.88 -11.29
CA PHE A 90 -5.00 -3.95 -11.71
C PHE A 90 -4.52 -3.00 -12.82
N GLY A 91 -3.32 -2.41 -12.66
CA GLY A 91 -2.73 -1.54 -13.67
C GLY A 91 -2.44 -2.26 -14.99
N ASN A 92 -1.98 -3.52 -14.93
CA ASN A 92 -1.78 -4.34 -16.13
C ASN A 92 -3.11 -4.59 -16.85
N MET A 93 -4.18 -4.95 -16.13
CA MET A 93 -5.49 -5.19 -16.73
C MET A 93 -6.09 -3.91 -17.32
N LEU A 94 -5.97 -2.77 -16.65
CA LEU A 94 -6.40 -1.48 -17.19
C LEU A 94 -5.67 -1.12 -18.50
N SER A 95 -4.41 -1.52 -18.63
CA SER A 95 -3.60 -1.17 -19.80
C SER A 95 -3.77 -2.15 -20.98
N ALA A 96 -3.93 -3.45 -20.69
CA ALA A 96 -3.90 -4.51 -21.67
C ALA A 96 -5.30 -5.04 -22.06
N GLU A 97 -6.25 -5.05 -21.14
CA GLU A 97 -7.57 -5.68 -21.31
C GLU A 97 -8.67 -4.90 -20.58
N THR A 98 -8.70 -3.58 -20.78
CA THR A 98 -9.67 -2.72 -20.11
C THR A 98 -11.10 -2.94 -20.62
N ASN A 99 -12.06 -2.73 -19.71
CA ASN A 99 -13.48 -2.68 -20.00
C ASN A 99 -14.14 -1.58 -19.16
N ASP A 100 -15.44 -1.35 -19.37
CA ASP A 100 -16.16 -0.28 -18.71
C ASP A 100 -16.17 -0.46 -17.18
N ASP A 101 -16.32 -1.70 -16.68
CA ASP A 101 -16.34 -2.00 -15.24
C ASP A 101 -14.99 -1.70 -14.57
N LEU A 102 -13.88 -2.07 -15.22
CA LEU A 102 -12.53 -1.75 -14.73
C LEU A 102 -12.25 -0.25 -14.76
N GLN A 103 -12.75 0.47 -15.76
CA GLN A 103 -12.60 1.93 -15.83
C GLN A 103 -13.42 2.64 -14.75
N GLU A 104 -14.66 2.21 -14.49
CA GLU A 104 -15.46 2.72 -13.38
C GLU A 104 -14.79 2.45 -12.04
N LEU A 105 -14.29 1.24 -11.84
CA LEU A 105 -13.54 0.88 -10.64
C LEU A 105 -12.28 1.76 -10.49
N ALA A 106 -11.55 2.03 -11.58
CA ALA A 106 -10.36 2.88 -11.54
C ALA A 106 -10.69 4.31 -11.07
N GLN A 107 -11.81 4.90 -11.54
CA GLN A 107 -12.25 6.21 -11.08
C GLN A 107 -12.53 6.25 -9.57
N LYS A 108 -12.96 5.14 -8.99
CA LYS A 108 -13.20 5.01 -7.55
C LYS A 108 -11.91 4.78 -6.76
N ILE A 109 -11.01 3.93 -7.28
CA ILE A 109 -9.82 3.45 -6.55
C ILE A 109 -8.66 4.43 -6.62
N MET A 110 -8.43 5.09 -7.78
CA MET A 110 -7.26 5.96 -7.95
C MET A 110 -7.19 7.10 -6.92
N PRO A 111 -8.29 7.80 -6.55
CA PRO A 111 -8.25 8.78 -5.47
C PRO A 111 -7.84 8.19 -4.12
N LEU A 112 -8.31 6.99 -3.78
CA LEU A 112 -7.97 6.31 -2.52
C LEU A 112 -6.48 5.95 -2.46
N LEU A 113 -5.92 5.45 -3.56
CA LEU A 113 -4.49 5.15 -3.66
C LEU A 113 -3.63 6.42 -3.57
N SER A 114 -4.07 7.51 -4.21
CA SER A 114 -3.39 8.80 -4.14
C SER A 114 -3.39 9.36 -2.71
N GLU A 115 -4.54 9.35 -2.04
CA GLU A 115 -4.66 9.77 -0.65
C GLU A 115 -3.78 8.92 0.28
N HIS A 116 -3.80 7.60 0.10
CA HIS A 116 -2.98 6.67 0.87
C HIS A 116 -1.48 6.95 0.69
N SER A 117 -1.03 7.11 -0.56
CA SER A 117 0.36 7.45 -0.87
C SER A 117 0.78 8.78 -0.24
N ASN A 118 -0.09 9.81 -0.33
CA ASN A 118 0.16 11.11 0.30
C ASN A 118 0.24 11.00 1.83
N ASN A 119 -0.62 10.19 2.45
CA ASN A 119 -0.61 9.97 3.89
C ASN A 119 0.70 9.32 4.37
N ILE A 120 1.31 8.44 3.57
CA ILE A 120 2.61 7.85 3.87
C ILE A 120 3.73 8.86 3.64
N THR A 121 3.81 9.46 2.45
CA THR A 121 4.93 10.33 2.06
C THR A 121 4.98 11.65 2.82
N LEU A 122 3.85 12.11 3.35
CA LEU A 122 3.75 13.30 4.21
C LEU A 122 3.74 12.97 5.71
N ASN A 123 4.00 11.71 6.09
CA ASN A 123 4.04 11.30 7.49
C ASN A 123 5.35 11.77 8.16
N GLU A 124 5.22 12.76 9.05
CA GLU A 124 6.38 13.36 9.72
C GLU A 124 7.15 12.38 10.60
N LYS A 125 6.43 11.49 11.29
CA LYS A 125 7.06 10.53 12.22
C LYS A 125 7.85 9.48 11.45
N LEU A 126 7.27 8.97 10.36
CA LEU A 126 7.97 8.03 9.47
C LEU A 126 9.18 8.70 8.85
N PHE A 127 9.02 9.91 8.31
CA PHE A 127 10.14 10.67 7.73
C PHE A 127 11.23 10.97 8.76
N ALA A 128 10.89 11.27 10.01
CA ALA A 128 11.89 11.49 11.06
C ALA A 128 12.77 10.25 11.27
N ARG A 129 12.19 9.05 11.29
CA ARG A 129 12.95 7.79 11.38
C ARG A 129 13.83 7.55 10.16
N VAL A 130 13.28 7.73 8.94
CA VAL A 130 14.05 7.60 7.69
C VAL A 130 15.22 8.58 7.66
N LYS A 131 14.99 9.84 8.06
CA LYS A 131 16.02 10.88 8.14
C LYS A 131 17.10 10.56 9.18
N GLU A 132 16.73 9.97 10.31
CA GLU A 132 17.69 9.55 11.33
C GLU A 132 18.65 8.49 10.79
N VAL A 133 18.14 7.48 10.06
CA VAL A 133 18.98 6.47 9.39
C VAL A 133 19.86 7.10 8.30
N TYR A 134 19.26 7.96 7.47
CA TYR A 134 19.99 8.66 6.40
C TYR A 134 21.16 9.49 6.91
N ASN A 135 20.99 10.20 8.03
CA ASN A 135 22.05 11.00 8.63
C ASN A 135 23.25 10.17 9.14
N GLN A 136 23.06 8.87 9.32
CA GLN A 136 24.11 7.93 9.77
C GLN A 136 24.75 7.16 8.61
N LYS A 137 24.34 7.40 7.35
CA LYS A 137 24.69 6.58 6.18
C LYS A 137 26.20 6.32 6.00
N GLU A 138 27.05 7.29 6.35
CA GLU A 138 28.50 7.16 6.21
C GLU A 138 29.13 6.26 7.28
N THR A 139 28.43 6.01 8.38
CA THR A 139 28.89 5.16 9.49
C THR A 139 28.33 3.75 9.43
N LEU A 140 27.27 3.54 8.63
CA LEU A 140 26.64 2.24 8.46
C LEU A 140 27.43 1.38 7.46
N GLN A 141 27.59 0.10 7.80
CA GLN A 141 28.23 -0.88 6.91
C GLN A 141 27.20 -1.46 5.92
N LEU A 142 26.68 -0.62 5.03
CA LEU A 142 25.68 -0.99 4.04
C LEU A 142 26.33 -1.47 2.74
N THR A 143 25.71 -2.45 2.09
CA THR A 143 26.03 -2.80 0.70
C THR A 143 25.67 -1.65 -0.24
N GLN A 144 26.08 -1.73 -1.50
CA GLN A 144 25.74 -0.70 -2.48
C GLN A 144 24.24 -0.62 -2.74
N GLU A 145 23.56 -1.77 -2.78
CA GLU A 145 22.11 -1.85 -2.95
C GLU A 145 21.37 -1.23 -1.75
N GLN A 146 21.82 -1.54 -0.54
CA GLN A 146 21.26 -0.97 0.68
C GLN A 146 21.45 0.56 0.76
N LYS A 147 22.61 1.07 0.34
CA LYS A 147 22.85 2.52 0.24
C LYS A 147 21.88 3.17 -0.75
N GLN A 148 21.70 2.53 -1.91
CA GLN A 148 20.77 3.03 -2.92
C GLN A 148 19.32 3.01 -2.42
N LEU A 149 18.90 1.95 -1.72
CA LEU A 149 17.58 1.87 -1.12
C LEU A 149 17.35 2.99 -0.11
N LEU A 150 18.32 3.22 0.80
CA LEU A 150 18.27 4.30 1.77
C LEU A 150 18.16 5.68 1.10
N GLU A 151 18.95 5.93 0.06
CA GLU A 151 18.91 7.19 -0.70
C GLU A 151 17.57 7.36 -1.44
N ASN A 152 17.05 6.30 -2.03
CA ASN A 152 15.76 6.32 -2.71
C ASN A 152 14.63 6.62 -1.73
N ALA A 153 14.58 5.93 -0.58
CA ALA A 153 13.60 6.16 0.46
C ALA A 153 13.63 7.62 0.93
N TYR A 154 14.80 8.14 1.34
CA TYR A 154 14.92 9.53 1.79
C TYR A 154 14.51 10.54 0.71
N ASN A 155 15.00 10.37 -0.52
CA ASN A 155 14.71 11.27 -1.63
C ASN A 155 13.23 11.22 -2.04
N SER A 156 12.57 10.08 -1.91
CA SER A 156 11.12 9.96 -2.15
C SER A 156 10.35 10.90 -1.22
N PHE A 157 10.60 10.84 0.09
CA PHE A 157 9.98 11.75 1.06
C PHE A 157 10.27 13.22 0.76
N VAL A 158 11.53 13.56 0.45
CA VAL A 158 11.93 14.96 0.16
C VAL A 158 11.21 15.49 -1.09
N ARG A 159 11.11 14.70 -2.15
CA ARG A 159 10.41 15.07 -3.39
C ARG A 159 8.91 15.27 -3.18
N HIS A 160 8.31 14.54 -2.24
CA HIS A 160 6.92 14.69 -1.84
C HIS A 160 6.72 15.74 -0.74
N GLY A 161 7.69 16.64 -0.54
CA GLY A 161 7.52 17.80 0.33
C GLY A 161 7.68 17.52 1.83
N ALA A 162 8.27 16.40 2.24
CA ALA A 162 8.46 16.07 3.66
C ALA A 162 9.34 17.08 4.42
N ASN A 163 10.19 17.82 3.70
CA ASN A 163 10.98 18.91 4.26
C ASN A 163 10.24 20.27 4.30
N LEU A 164 9.03 20.35 3.75
CA LEU A 164 8.22 21.57 3.81
C LEU A 164 7.61 21.72 5.20
N GLU A 165 7.56 22.97 5.68
CA GLU A 165 7.00 23.33 6.97
C GLU A 165 5.92 24.43 6.83
N GLY A 166 5.01 24.52 7.80
CA GLY A 166 4.00 25.58 7.87
C GLY A 166 3.13 25.67 6.61
N GLU A 167 2.93 26.89 6.12
CA GLU A 167 2.05 27.20 4.99
C GLU A 167 2.46 26.49 3.68
N ALA A 168 3.76 26.33 3.43
CA ALA A 168 4.26 25.65 2.24
C ALA A 168 3.83 24.18 2.18
N ARG A 169 3.78 23.52 3.34
CA ARG A 169 3.33 22.13 3.46
C ARG A 169 1.83 22.00 3.24
N GLU A 170 1.04 22.87 3.84
CA GLU A 170 -0.42 22.90 3.66
C GLU A 170 -0.79 23.18 2.21
N GLU A 171 -0.10 24.10 1.56
CA GLU A 171 -0.29 24.39 0.15
C GLU A 171 0.09 23.19 -0.73
N TYR A 172 1.20 22.51 -0.44
CA TYR A 172 1.58 21.28 -1.15
C TYR A 172 0.49 20.21 -1.02
N ARG A 173 0.00 19.95 0.19
CA ARG A 173 -1.12 19.02 0.41
C ARG A 173 -2.35 19.37 -0.43
N ARG A 174 -2.71 20.65 -0.44
CA ARG A 174 -3.88 21.13 -1.18
C ARG A 174 -3.74 20.93 -2.70
N LEU A 175 -2.51 20.97 -3.22
CA LEU A 175 -2.24 20.81 -4.65
C LEU A 175 -2.11 19.35 -5.09
N THR A 176 -1.86 18.43 -4.15
CA THR A 176 -1.61 17.01 -4.45
C THR A 176 -2.79 16.08 -4.11
N ASN A 177 -3.83 16.60 -3.45
CA ASN A 177 -5.12 15.94 -3.22
C ASN A 177 -6.19 16.49 -4.16
#